data_9a2eeb74f08be80aa2e7f0c9d7c0b5b3
#
_entry.id   9a2eeb74f08be80aa2e7f0c9d7c0b5b3
#
_cell.length_a   1.000
_cell.length_b   1.000
_cell.length_c   1.000
_cell.angle_alpha   90.00
_cell.angle_beta   90.00
_cell.angle_gamma   90.00
#
_symmetry.space_group_name_H-M   'P 1'
#
loop_
_entity.id
_entity.type
_entity.pdbx_description
1 polymer ?
#
loop_
_entity_poly.entity_id
_entity_poly.type
_entity_poly.pdbx_seq_one_letter_code
_entity_poly.pdbx_strand_id
1 'polypeptide(L)'
;VRVPAKVNLQLAVGPRREDGFHDLVNVFHAVSLFDEVTVQAASSRRPSPPGGAGSAAEAFAGLTAGGALGSHLSRVPLDGSNLAARAVTLLAERTGRGLPVTVHLDKNIPVAGGMAGGSADAAAALLACDRLWGCGLPLEELLGYAADLGSDVPFALLGATAVGMGRGEILRPMTSPGRFRWVFALSPHGLSTASVFAEYDRIRPDAPEPLLDRGLADALVGGDPAALGAALTNDLQEAALSLLPELERTLKTGAGAGALGSLVSGSGPTCAFLVGGGDERESVVAEREAAVVAALEGSGLCEQVVTAYGDVPGATVL
;
A
#
# COMPACT_ATOMS: atom_id res chain seq x y z
N VAL A 1 -15.11 -2.17 6.61
CA VAL A 1 -13.73 -1.92 7.06
C VAL A 1 -13.08 -0.93 6.12
N ARG A 2 -12.49 0.12 6.66
CA ARG A 2 -11.68 1.09 5.93
C ARG A 2 -10.21 0.77 6.11
N VAL A 3 -9.41 0.90 5.04
CA VAL A 3 -8.00 0.51 5.04
C VAL A 3 -7.17 1.53 4.26
N PRO A 4 -5.98 1.94 4.77
CA PRO A 4 -5.18 2.99 4.15
C PRO A 4 -4.29 2.46 3.00
N ALA A 5 -3.93 3.37 2.12
CA ALA A 5 -2.76 3.25 1.26
C ALA A 5 -1.46 3.40 2.05
N LYS A 6 -0.33 3.13 1.40
CA LYS A 6 1.02 3.36 1.95
C LYS A 6 1.90 4.13 0.96
N VAL A 7 2.90 4.78 1.51
CA VAL A 7 4.09 5.20 0.80
C VAL A 7 5.32 4.54 1.44
N ASN A 8 6.36 4.28 0.66
CA ASN A 8 7.64 3.83 1.18
C ASN A 8 8.52 5.05 1.39
N LEU A 9 8.89 5.34 2.62
CA LEU A 9 9.83 6.42 2.95
C LEU A 9 11.27 6.01 2.63
N GLN A 10 11.54 4.72 2.83
CA GLN A 10 12.73 4.02 2.38
C GLN A 10 12.32 2.67 1.80
N LEU A 11 12.96 2.27 0.70
CA LEU A 11 12.93 0.92 0.17
C LEU A 11 14.35 0.52 -0.21
N ALA A 12 15.05 -0.15 0.70
CA ALA A 12 16.35 -0.74 0.45
C ALA A 12 16.17 -2.20 0.02
N VAL A 13 16.82 -2.59 -1.06
CA VAL A 13 16.66 -3.89 -1.70
C VAL A 13 18.00 -4.61 -1.74
N GLY A 14 18.07 -5.77 -1.09
CA GLY A 14 19.23 -6.63 -1.08
C GLY A 14 19.45 -7.41 -2.37
N PRO A 15 20.48 -8.27 -2.41
CA PRO A 15 20.75 -9.13 -3.54
C PRO A 15 19.60 -10.15 -3.71
N ARG A 16 19.46 -10.66 -4.93
CA ARG A 16 18.49 -11.71 -5.23
C ARG A 16 18.85 -13.01 -4.51
N ARG A 17 17.90 -13.56 -3.78
CA ARG A 17 18.01 -14.82 -3.05
C ARG A 17 17.79 -16.03 -3.96
N GLU A 18 18.15 -17.22 -3.48
CA GLU A 18 17.94 -18.49 -4.22
C GLU A 18 16.44 -18.79 -4.48
N ASP A 19 15.55 -18.32 -3.60
CA ASP A 19 14.08 -18.45 -3.76
C ASP A 19 13.48 -17.44 -4.75
N GLY A 20 14.32 -16.58 -5.34
CA GLY A 20 13.93 -15.58 -6.34
C GLY A 20 13.42 -14.25 -5.75
N PHE A 21 13.31 -14.14 -4.43
CA PHE A 21 12.98 -12.91 -3.74
C PHE A 21 14.24 -12.12 -3.32
N HIS A 22 14.02 -10.96 -2.70
CA HIS A 22 15.06 -10.09 -2.13
C HIS A 22 14.78 -9.88 -0.65
N ASP A 23 15.83 -9.78 0.16
CA ASP A 23 15.67 -9.21 1.48
C ASP A 23 15.50 -7.70 1.35
N LEU A 24 14.56 -7.17 2.12
CA LEU A 24 14.20 -5.76 2.09
C LEU A 24 14.39 -5.14 3.47
N VAL A 25 14.75 -3.86 3.49
CA VAL A 25 14.47 -2.96 4.60
C VAL A 25 13.62 -1.82 4.06
N ASN A 26 12.37 -1.83 4.47
CA ASN A 26 11.34 -0.94 3.96
C ASN A 26 10.76 -0.12 5.13
N VAL A 27 10.70 1.20 5.01
CA VAL A 27 9.99 2.05 5.96
C VAL A 27 8.65 2.42 5.33
N PHE A 28 7.62 1.75 5.79
CA PHE A 28 6.24 2.01 5.40
C PHE A 28 5.64 3.16 6.19
N HIS A 29 4.82 3.97 5.52
CA HIS A 29 4.04 5.04 6.13
C HIS A 29 2.62 5.01 5.56
N ALA A 30 1.64 4.79 6.44
CA ALA A 30 0.24 4.75 6.05
C ALA A 30 -0.29 6.17 5.79
N VAL A 31 -1.04 6.35 4.70
CA VAL A 31 -1.53 7.66 4.28
C VAL A 31 -3.06 7.67 4.13
N SER A 32 -3.68 8.83 4.28
CA SER A 32 -5.13 9.04 4.36
C SER A 32 -5.87 8.93 3.02
N LEU A 33 -5.38 8.07 2.16
CA LEU A 33 -6.10 7.59 0.97
C LEU A 33 -6.60 6.19 1.28
N PHE A 34 -7.92 5.99 1.30
CA PHE A 34 -8.51 4.77 1.84
C PHE A 34 -9.38 4.05 0.83
N ASP A 35 -9.30 2.72 0.82
CA ASP A 35 -10.35 1.87 0.29
C ASP A 35 -11.31 1.46 1.41
N GLU A 36 -12.56 1.15 1.04
CA GLU A 36 -13.53 0.55 1.96
C GLU A 36 -13.96 -0.83 1.44
N VAL A 37 -13.90 -1.81 2.32
CA VAL A 37 -14.27 -3.19 2.00
C VAL A 37 -15.48 -3.59 2.86
N THR A 38 -16.56 -3.94 2.18
CA THR A 38 -17.80 -4.44 2.80
C THR A 38 -17.92 -5.93 2.55
N VAL A 39 -18.04 -6.71 3.63
CA VAL A 39 -18.28 -8.14 3.57
C VAL A 39 -19.70 -8.42 4.09
N GLN A 40 -20.49 -9.13 3.32
CA GLN A 40 -21.87 -9.47 3.66
C GLN A 40 -22.10 -10.96 3.51
N ALA A 41 -22.89 -11.55 4.42
CA ALA A 41 -23.32 -12.93 4.27
C ALA A 41 -24.12 -13.08 2.96
N ALA A 42 -23.71 -14.03 2.12
CA ALA A 42 -24.41 -14.32 0.89
C ALA A 42 -25.81 -14.92 1.20
N SER A 43 -26.82 -14.42 0.51
CA SER A 43 -28.17 -14.98 0.65
C SER A 43 -28.17 -16.42 0.14
N SER A 44 -28.14 -17.39 1.03
CA SER A 44 -28.18 -18.81 0.67
C SER A 44 -29.56 -19.14 0.09
N ARG A 45 -29.62 -19.47 -1.20
CA ARG A 45 -30.81 -20.10 -1.82
C ARG A 45 -30.95 -21.58 -1.45
N ARG A 46 -30.02 -22.18 -0.72
CA ARG A 46 -30.07 -23.55 -0.18
C ARG A 46 -29.84 -23.53 1.31
N PRO A 47 -30.74 -24.07 2.12
CA PRO A 47 -30.43 -24.33 3.53
C PRO A 47 -29.30 -25.39 3.58
N SER A 48 -28.15 -25.01 4.13
CA SER A 48 -27.10 -25.97 4.48
C SER A 48 -27.65 -26.89 5.57
N PRO A 49 -27.35 -28.19 5.53
CA PRO A 49 -27.75 -29.09 6.60
C PRO A 49 -27.15 -28.61 7.94
N PRO A 50 -27.88 -28.71 9.05
CA PRO A 50 -27.39 -28.30 10.34
C PRO A 50 -26.16 -29.13 10.72
N GLY A 51 -25.01 -28.46 10.93
CA GLY A 51 -23.74 -29.09 11.36
C GLY A 51 -22.69 -29.28 10.27
N GLY A 52 -22.92 -28.91 9.02
CA GLY A 52 -21.91 -28.93 7.97
C GLY A 52 -21.12 -27.60 7.96
N ALA A 53 -19.83 -27.62 8.35
CA ALA A 53 -18.90 -26.59 7.95
C ALA A 53 -18.86 -26.61 6.40
N GLY A 54 -19.29 -25.53 5.74
CA GLY A 54 -19.12 -25.37 4.29
C GLY A 54 -17.65 -25.53 3.93
N SER A 55 -17.33 -26.06 2.75
CA SER A 55 -15.93 -26.10 2.33
C SER A 55 -15.37 -24.68 2.24
N ALA A 56 -14.10 -24.48 2.57
CA ALA A 56 -13.45 -23.17 2.50
C ALA A 56 -13.60 -22.52 1.11
N ALA A 57 -13.66 -23.33 0.05
CA ALA A 57 -13.91 -22.88 -1.31
C ALA A 57 -15.32 -22.28 -1.50
N GLU A 58 -16.29 -22.64 -0.65
CA GLU A 58 -17.65 -22.10 -0.69
C GLU A 58 -17.80 -20.80 0.12
N ALA A 59 -16.78 -20.43 0.91
CA ALA A 59 -16.82 -19.22 1.73
C ALA A 59 -16.82 -17.92 0.88
N PHE A 60 -16.22 -17.93 -0.30
CA PHE A 60 -16.25 -16.83 -1.24
C PHE A 60 -17.38 -17.01 -2.28
N ALA A 61 -18.39 -16.16 -2.22
CA ALA A 61 -19.56 -16.24 -3.12
C ALA A 61 -19.53 -15.24 -4.28
N GLY A 62 -18.67 -14.19 -4.21
CA GLY A 62 -18.52 -13.21 -5.27
C GLY A 62 -17.90 -11.89 -4.80
N LEU A 63 -17.44 -11.11 -5.79
CA LEU A 63 -16.80 -9.81 -5.57
C LEU A 63 -17.34 -8.78 -6.56
N THR A 64 -17.55 -7.57 -6.07
CA THR A 64 -17.87 -6.39 -6.87
C THR A 64 -16.94 -5.24 -6.50
N ALA A 65 -16.70 -4.34 -7.43
CA ALA A 65 -15.88 -3.15 -7.19
C ALA A 65 -16.60 -1.90 -7.71
N GLY A 66 -16.44 -0.80 -6.99
CA GLY A 66 -16.88 0.56 -7.31
C GLY A 66 -15.85 1.57 -6.82
N GLY A 67 -16.21 2.86 -6.80
CA GLY A 67 -15.35 3.94 -6.27
C GLY A 67 -14.92 4.97 -7.29
N ALA A 68 -14.02 5.88 -6.89
CA ALA A 68 -13.66 7.07 -7.65
C ALA A 68 -12.53 6.88 -8.67
N LEU A 69 -12.00 5.67 -8.83
CA LEU A 69 -10.81 5.41 -9.66
C LEU A 69 -11.05 5.38 -11.19
N GLY A 70 -12.26 5.67 -11.67
CA GLY A 70 -12.54 5.78 -13.11
C GLY A 70 -12.05 4.56 -13.91
N SER A 71 -11.15 4.78 -14.86
CA SER A 71 -10.59 3.73 -15.74
C SER A 71 -9.81 2.64 -15.00
N HIS A 72 -9.25 2.92 -13.83
CA HIS A 72 -8.48 1.95 -13.03
C HIS A 72 -9.36 0.80 -12.48
N LEU A 73 -10.66 1.01 -12.31
CA LEU A 73 -11.58 -0.04 -11.83
C LEU A 73 -11.60 -1.26 -12.75
N SER A 74 -11.43 -1.08 -14.05
CA SER A 74 -11.38 -2.19 -15.02
C SER A 74 -10.18 -3.13 -14.83
N ARG A 75 -9.17 -2.71 -14.06
CA ARG A 75 -7.97 -3.51 -13.75
C ARG A 75 -8.13 -4.36 -12.49
N VAL A 76 -9.24 -4.20 -11.74
CA VAL A 76 -9.52 -4.98 -10.53
C VAL A 76 -10.04 -6.36 -10.93
N PRO A 77 -9.34 -7.46 -10.59
CA PRO A 77 -9.89 -8.81 -10.79
C PRO A 77 -11.16 -8.99 -9.95
N LEU A 78 -12.24 -9.47 -10.55
CA LEU A 78 -13.52 -9.69 -9.86
C LEU A 78 -13.79 -11.17 -9.55
N ASP A 79 -12.77 -11.99 -9.57
CA ASP A 79 -12.83 -13.44 -9.33
C ASP A 79 -11.96 -13.88 -8.13
N GLY A 80 -11.81 -15.18 -7.95
CA GLY A 80 -11.02 -15.77 -6.87
C GLY A 80 -9.50 -15.45 -6.90
N SER A 81 -8.99 -14.84 -7.98
CA SER A 81 -7.58 -14.39 -8.05
C SER A 81 -7.35 -13.08 -7.29
N ASN A 82 -8.42 -12.33 -6.98
CA ASN A 82 -8.35 -11.11 -6.18
C ASN A 82 -7.86 -11.42 -4.77
N LEU A 83 -6.92 -10.60 -4.25
CA LEU A 83 -6.35 -10.83 -2.91
C LEU A 83 -7.41 -10.76 -1.80
N ALA A 84 -8.45 -9.93 -1.93
CA ALA A 84 -9.55 -9.91 -0.96
C ALA A 84 -10.36 -11.23 -0.98
N ALA A 85 -10.59 -11.81 -2.17
CA ALA A 85 -11.23 -13.12 -2.29
C ALA A 85 -10.36 -14.23 -1.69
N ARG A 86 -9.05 -14.18 -1.92
CA ARG A 86 -8.08 -15.11 -1.32
C ARG A 86 -8.03 -14.98 0.21
N ALA A 87 -8.16 -13.77 0.76
CA ALA A 87 -8.22 -13.54 2.19
C ALA A 87 -9.44 -14.21 2.84
N VAL A 88 -10.61 -14.12 2.20
CA VAL A 88 -11.84 -14.83 2.62
C VAL A 88 -11.59 -16.34 2.68
N THR A 89 -11.08 -16.92 1.61
CA THR A 89 -10.83 -18.36 1.50
C THR A 89 -9.79 -18.83 2.52
N LEU A 90 -8.68 -18.11 2.65
CA LEU A 90 -7.60 -18.42 3.60
C LEU A 90 -8.11 -18.44 5.05
N LEU A 91 -8.89 -17.42 5.45
CA LEU A 91 -9.42 -17.35 6.82
C LEU A 91 -10.37 -18.53 7.09
N ALA A 92 -11.22 -18.88 6.12
CA ALA A 92 -12.12 -20.03 6.24
C ALA A 92 -11.34 -21.34 6.40
N GLU A 93 -10.27 -21.54 5.62
CA GLU A 93 -9.38 -22.71 5.71
C GLU A 93 -8.70 -22.81 7.08
N ARG A 94 -8.13 -21.70 7.55
CA ARG A 94 -7.33 -21.69 8.78
C ARG A 94 -8.17 -21.84 10.06
N THR A 95 -9.40 -21.30 10.03
CA THR A 95 -10.26 -21.30 11.22
C THR A 95 -11.28 -22.45 11.22
N GLY A 96 -11.48 -23.12 10.10
CA GLY A 96 -12.59 -24.06 9.92
C GLY A 96 -13.96 -23.40 10.04
N ARG A 97 -14.03 -22.06 9.99
CA ARG A 97 -15.25 -21.26 10.07
C ARG A 97 -15.42 -20.52 8.75
N GLY A 98 -16.65 -20.35 8.32
CA GLY A 98 -16.92 -19.56 7.12
C GLY A 98 -18.37 -19.76 6.70
N LEU A 99 -19.13 -18.67 6.73
CA LEU A 99 -20.38 -18.57 6.00
C LEU A 99 -20.06 -17.99 4.62
N PRO A 100 -20.76 -18.41 3.54
CA PRO A 100 -20.56 -17.79 2.25
C PRO A 100 -20.78 -16.28 2.31
N VAL A 101 -19.82 -15.52 1.77
CA VAL A 101 -19.85 -14.07 1.77
C VAL A 101 -19.63 -13.48 0.38
N THR A 102 -20.26 -12.34 0.14
CA THR A 102 -19.91 -11.45 -0.97
C THR A 102 -19.06 -10.30 -0.46
N VAL A 103 -18.11 -9.87 -1.28
CA VAL A 103 -17.20 -8.76 -0.99
C VAL A 103 -17.51 -7.61 -1.93
N HIS A 104 -17.62 -6.41 -1.40
CA HIS A 104 -17.66 -5.18 -2.20
C HIS A 104 -16.46 -4.31 -1.86
N LEU A 105 -15.75 -3.86 -2.90
CA LEU A 105 -14.58 -2.96 -2.80
C LEU A 105 -15.00 -1.58 -3.29
N ASP A 106 -14.93 -0.57 -2.41
CA ASP A 106 -15.00 0.84 -2.80
C ASP A 106 -13.57 1.37 -2.93
N LYS A 107 -13.12 1.54 -4.17
CA LYS A 107 -11.72 1.77 -4.53
C LYS A 107 -11.39 3.24 -4.72
N ASN A 108 -10.47 3.73 -3.91
CA ASN A 108 -9.86 5.06 -4.02
C ASN A 108 -8.33 4.99 -4.02
N ILE A 109 -7.73 3.85 -3.62
CA ILE A 109 -6.30 3.59 -3.73
C ILE A 109 -5.99 3.12 -5.16
N PRO A 110 -5.04 3.75 -5.88
CA PRO A 110 -4.71 3.42 -7.25
C PRO A 110 -4.37 1.94 -7.46
N VAL A 111 -4.94 1.33 -8.49
CA VAL A 111 -4.65 -0.05 -8.86
C VAL A 111 -3.31 -0.12 -9.58
N ALA A 112 -2.43 -1.03 -9.18
CA ALA A 112 -1.07 -1.17 -9.72
C ALA A 112 -0.23 0.11 -9.63
N GLY A 113 -0.48 0.93 -8.60
CA GLY A 113 0.15 2.24 -8.40
C GLY A 113 1.35 2.23 -7.43
N GLY A 114 1.81 1.10 -6.93
CA GLY A 114 2.88 1.08 -5.91
C GLY A 114 2.43 1.51 -4.50
N MET A 115 1.11 1.69 -4.28
CA MET A 115 0.50 2.13 -3.02
C MET A 115 -0.22 0.99 -2.26
N ALA A 116 -0.01 -0.26 -2.66
CA ALA A 116 -0.51 -1.48 -2.03
C ALA A 116 -2.05 -1.62 -1.96
N GLY A 117 -2.82 -1.06 -2.91
CA GLY A 117 -4.29 -1.11 -2.88
C GLY A 117 -4.88 -2.52 -2.81
N GLY A 118 -4.33 -3.50 -3.55
CA GLY A 118 -4.80 -4.89 -3.47
C GLY A 118 -4.47 -5.56 -2.13
N SER A 119 -3.33 -5.21 -1.53
CA SER A 119 -2.95 -5.69 -0.19
C SER A 119 -3.82 -5.06 0.90
N ALA A 120 -4.19 -3.79 0.73
CA ALA A 120 -5.15 -3.10 1.57
C ALA A 120 -6.52 -3.80 1.55
N ASP A 121 -7.04 -4.10 0.36
CA ASP A 121 -8.31 -4.84 0.21
C ASP A 121 -8.26 -6.20 0.91
N ALA A 122 -7.16 -6.93 0.77
CA ALA A 122 -6.98 -8.23 1.43
C ALA A 122 -6.97 -8.12 2.96
N ALA A 123 -6.25 -7.14 3.50
CA ALA A 123 -6.20 -6.87 4.93
C ALA A 123 -7.60 -6.53 5.48
N ALA A 124 -8.33 -5.66 4.77
CA ALA A 124 -9.67 -5.28 5.15
C ALA A 124 -10.66 -6.45 5.07
N ALA A 125 -10.59 -7.29 4.03
CA ALA A 125 -11.42 -8.48 3.89
C ALA A 125 -11.13 -9.51 5.00
N LEU A 126 -9.85 -9.70 5.35
CA LEU A 126 -9.43 -10.60 6.44
C LEU A 126 -10.03 -10.15 7.78
N LEU A 127 -9.90 -8.86 8.11
CA LEU A 127 -10.46 -8.29 9.34
C LEU A 127 -11.99 -8.30 9.34
N ALA A 128 -12.63 -8.00 8.20
CA ALA A 128 -14.09 -7.99 8.08
C ALA A 128 -14.67 -9.40 8.28
N CYS A 129 -14.05 -10.42 7.68
CA CYS A 129 -14.47 -11.82 7.85
C CYS A 129 -14.21 -12.32 9.28
N ASP A 130 -13.09 -11.97 9.90
CA ASP A 130 -12.82 -12.29 11.32
C ASP A 130 -13.97 -11.81 12.22
N ARG A 131 -14.40 -10.56 12.02
CA ARG A 131 -15.50 -9.94 12.76
C ARG A 131 -16.85 -10.59 12.44
N LEU A 132 -17.16 -10.76 11.16
CA LEU A 132 -18.44 -11.31 10.71
C LEU A 132 -18.64 -12.75 11.17
N TRP A 133 -17.61 -13.57 11.11
CA TRP A 133 -17.67 -14.98 11.51
C TRP A 133 -17.44 -15.20 13.02
N GLY A 134 -17.11 -14.14 13.77
CA GLY A 134 -16.86 -14.20 15.20
C GLY A 134 -15.66 -15.06 15.56
N CYS A 135 -14.61 -15.05 14.72
CA CYS A 135 -13.37 -15.79 15.02
C CYS A 135 -12.64 -15.15 16.20
N GLY A 136 -12.55 -13.82 16.23
CA GLY A 136 -11.96 -13.09 17.35
C GLY A 136 -10.45 -13.30 17.47
N LEU A 137 -9.77 -13.40 16.33
CA LEU A 137 -8.34 -13.70 16.30
C LEU A 137 -7.52 -12.54 16.88
N PRO A 138 -6.44 -12.85 17.62
CA PRO A 138 -5.47 -11.84 18.03
C PRO A 138 -4.76 -11.25 16.82
N LEU A 139 -4.32 -10.00 16.94
CA LEU A 139 -3.64 -9.28 15.84
C LEU A 139 -2.44 -10.04 15.29
N GLU A 140 -1.66 -10.68 16.16
CA GLU A 140 -0.48 -11.46 15.76
C GLU A 140 -0.83 -12.60 14.79
N GLU A 141 -1.94 -13.29 15.05
CA GLU A 141 -2.41 -14.39 14.19
C GLU A 141 -2.94 -13.84 12.85
N LEU A 142 -3.69 -12.72 12.88
CA LEU A 142 -4.12 -12.04 11.66
C LEU A 142 -2.93 -11.55 10.81
N LEU A 143 -1.87 -11.04 11.44
CA LEU A 143 -0.63 -10.65 10.75
C LEU A 143 0.06 -11.85 10.10
N GLY A 144 0.05 -13.03 10.75
CA GLY A 144 0.55 -14.26 10.16
C GLY A 144 -0.21 -14.67 8.90
N TYR A 145 -1.55 -14.64 8.94
CA TYR A 145 -2.38 -14.94 7.75
C TYR A 145 -2.23 -13.89 6.66
N ALA A 146 -2.06 -12.63 7.04
CA ALA A 146 -1.79 -11.54 6.12
C ALA A 146 -0.47 -11.74 5.36
N ALA A 147 0.58 -12.21 6.02
CA ALA A 147 1.89 -12.51 5.41
C ALA A 147 1.82 -13.64 4.36
N ASP A 148 0.91 -14.61 4.54
CA ASP A 148 0.64 -15.66 3.56
C ASP A 148 -0.03 -15.12 2.27
N LEU A 149 -0.76 -14.01 2.38
CA LEU A 149 -1.45 -13.36 1.25
C LEU A 149 -0.50 -12.48 0.42
N GLY A 150 0.41 -11.78 1.08
CA GLY A 150 1.37 -10.90 0.42
C GLY A 150 2.15 -10.02 1.40
N SER A 151 3.32 -9.56 0.98
CA SER A 151 4.29 -8.83 1.83
C SER A 151 3.75 -7.52 2.42
N ASP A 152 2.90 -6.78 1.69
CA ASP A 152 2.35 -5.50 2.13
C ASP A 152 1.04 -5.66 2.94
N VAL A 153 0.43 -6.87 2.97
CA VAL A 153 -0.85 -7.10 3.64
C VAL A 153 -0.77 -6.92 5.16
N PRO A 154 0.30 -7.41 5.85
CA PRO A 154 0.47 -7.17 7.28
C PRO A 154 0.53 -5.67 7.62
N PHE A 155 1.23 -4.87 6.79
CA PHE A 155 1.31 -3.44 7.03
C PHE A 155 -0.06 -2.74 6.90
N ALA A 156 -0.88 -3.14 5.94
CA ALA A 156 -2.23 -2.59 5.79
C ALA A 156 -3.14 -2.86 7.01
N LEU A 157 -2.93 -3.98 7.72
CA LEU A 157 -3.57 -4.24 9.01
C LEU A 157 -3.02 -3.35 10.13
N LEU A 158 -1.70 -3.19 10.19
CA LEU A 158 -1.01 -2.46 11.26
C LEU A 158 -1.21 -0.95 11.12
N GLY A 159 -0.95 -0.41 9.93
CA GLY A 159 -0.95 1.02 9.65
C GLY A 159 0.18 1.79 10.33
N ALA A 160 -0.04 3.07 10.57
CA ALA A 160 0.93 3.98 11.15
C ALA A 160 2.25 4.02 10.36
N THR A 161 3.39 3.99 11.05
CA THR A 161 4.72 3.90 10.43
C THR A 161 5.43 2.67 10.98
N ALA A 162 6.03 1.87 10.10
CA ALA A 162 6.74 0.66 10.51
C ALA A 162 7.92 0.35 9.59
N VAL A 163 8.96 -0.26 10.18
CA VAL A 163 10.01 -0.94 9.41
C VAL A 163 9.54 -2.33 9.06
N GLY A 164 9.56 -2.69 7.78
CA GLY A 164 9.37 -4.04 7.28
C GLY A 164 10.70 -4.66 6.86
N MET A 165 10.93 -5.88 7.31
CA MET A 165 12.10 -6.71 6.99
C MET A 165 11.66 -8.01 6.32
N GLY A 166 12.63 -8.84 5.91
CA GLY A 166 12.36 -10.03 5.11
C GLY A 166 11.93 -9.61 3.71
N ARG A 167 10.75 -10.02 3.23
CA ARG A 167 10.15 -9.50 2.01
C ARG A 167 9.30 -8.23 2.25
N GLY A 168 9.33 -7.67 3.48
CA GLY A 168 8.52 -6.57 3.98
C GLY A 168 7.46 -6.97 5.01
N GLU A 169 7.24 -8.27 5.25
CA GLU A 169 6.20 -8.82 6.12
C GLU A 169 6.54 -8.80 7.61
N ILE A 170 7.81 -8.73 7.98
CA ILE A 170 8.25 -8.71 9.38
C ILE A 170 8.28 -7.26 9.87
N LEU A 171 7.22 -6.85 10.55
CA LEU A 171 6.99 -5.45 10.90
C LEU A 171 7.49 -5.10 12.30
N ARG A 172 8.11 -3.92 12.41
CA ARG A 172 8.43 -3.26 13.68
C ARG A 172 7.89 -1.82 13.64
N PRO A 173 6.92 -1.47 14.51
CA PRO A 173 6.41 -0.11 14.58
C PRO A 173 7.52 0.92 14.84
N MET A 174 7.40 2.08 14.19
CA MET A 174 8.25 3.24 14.41
C MET A 174 7.43 4.41 14.93
N THR A 175 8.05 5.21 15.80
CA THR A 175 7.45 6.47 16.23
C THR A 175 7.56 7.52 15.12
N SER A 176 6.45 8.13 14.77
CA SER A 176 6.37 9.22 13.78
C SER A 176 5.40 10.29 14.30
N PRO A 177 5.86 11.25 15.13
CA PRO A 177 4.99 12.27 15.71
C PRO A 177 4.52 13.30 14.68
N GLY A 178 5.21 13.40 13.54
CA GLY A 178 4.90 14.35 12.49
C GLY A 178 3.71 13.92 11.64
N ARG A 179 2.77 14.83 11.41
CA ARG A 179 1.68 14.61 10.46
C ARG A 179 2.14 15.08 9.09
N PHE A 180 2.78 14.18 8.34
CA PHE A 180 3.36 14.50 7.03
C PHE A 180 2.29 14.63 5.95
N ARG A 181 2.43 15.65 5.10
CA ARG A 181 1.54 15.92 3.96
C ARG A 181 2.19 15.47 2.67
N TRP A 182 1.40 14.82 1.84
CA TRP A 182 1.83 14.18 0.60
C TRP A 182 0.96 14.59 -0.57
N VAL A 183 1.61 14.76 -1.73
CA VAL A 183 0.95 14.82 -3.04
C VAL A 183 1.39 13.58 -3.82
N PHE A 184 0.45 12.89 -4.45
CA PHE A 184 0.70 11.73 -5.29
C PHE A 184 0.29 12.01 -6.71
N ALA A 185 1.22 11.84 -7.67
CA ALA A 185 0.93 11.90 -9.09
C ALA A 185 0.74 10.48 -9.63
N LEU A 186 -0.47 10.18 -10.06
CA LEU A 186 -0.86 8.88 -10.59
C LEU A 186 -0.54 8.82 -12.08
N SER A 187 0.23 7.81 -12.49
CA SER A 187 0.59 7.61 -13.89
C SER A 187 -0.57 6.97 -14.67
N PRO A 188 -0.83 7.38 -15.93
CA PRO A 188 -1.76 6.69 -16.81
C PRO A 188 -1.29 5.27 -17.20
N HIS A 189 -0.01 4.98 -17.00
CA HIS A 189 0.61 3.69 -17.30
C HIS A 189 0.74 2.84 -16.06
N GLY A 190 0.73 1.51 -16.21
CA GLY A 190 1.03 0.56 -15.14
C GLY A 190 2.49 0.10 -15.20
N LEU A 191 3.08 -0.26 -14.07
CA LEU A 191 4.34 -0.99 -13.98
C LEU A 191 4.13 -2.31 -13.27
N SER A 192 4.69 -3.39 -13.82
CA SER A 192 4.71 -4.68 -13.17
C SER A 192 5.82 -4.72 -12.12
N THR A 193 5.48 -5.01 -10.87
CA THR A 193 6.46 -5.18 -9.79
C THR A 193 7.55 -6.19 -10.16
N ALA A 194 7.16 -7.32 -10.77
CA ALA A 194 8.12 -8.33 -11.21
C ALA A 194 9.10 -7.80 -12.29
N SER A 195 8.60 -6.98 -13.21
CA SER A 195 9.46 -6.36 -14.23
C SER A 195 10.44 -5.35 -13.65
N VAL A 196 10.01 -4.58 -12.62
CA VAL A 196 10.86 -3.60 -11.94
C VAL A 196 11.97 -4.30 -11.15
N PHE A 197 11.66 -5.39 -10.42
CA PHE A 197 12.69 -6.18 -9.75
C PHE A 197 13.65 -6.84 -10.73
N ALA A 198 13.17 -7.39 -11.86
CA ALA A 198 14.04 -7.95 -12.88
C ALA A 198 14.97 -6.89 -13.50
N GLU A 199 14.49 -5.68 -13.69
CA GLU A 199 15.32 -4.56 -14.17
C GLU A 199 16.31 -4.10 -13.09
N TYR A 200 15.89 -4.10 -11.81
CA TYR A 200 16.78 -3.83 -10.69
C TYR A 200 17.95 -4.83 -10.65
N ASP A 201 17.68 -6.13 -10.77
CA ASP A 201 18.71 -7.18 -10.83
C ASP A 201 19.70 -6.95 -11.97
N ARG A 202 19.19 -6.47 -13.11
CA ARG A 202 20.03 -6.16 -14.28
C ARG A 202 20.96 -4.95 -14.04
N ILE A 203 20.44 -3.91 -13.36
CA ILE A 203 21.17 -2.64 -13.09
C ILE A 203 22.10 -2.79 -11.89
N ARG A 204 21.71 -3.57 -10.89
CA ARG A 204 22.39 -3.72 -9.60
C ARG A 204 22.73 -5.19 -9.31
N PRO A 205 23.55 -5.87 -10.13
CA PRO A 205 23.88 -7.28 -9.91
C PRO A 205 24.65 -7.52 -8.60
N ASP A 206 25.36 -6.50 -8.08
CA ASP A 206 26.11 -6.54 -6.83
C ASP A 206 25.44 -5.66 -5.75
N ALA A 207 24.11 -5.74 -5.63
CA ALA A 207 23.37 -4.99 -4.60
C ALA A 207 23.89 -5.33 -3.19
N PRO A 208 24.08 -4.33 -2.31
CA PRO A 208 24.50 -4.57 -0.93
C PRO A 208 23.33 -5.13 -0.10
N GLU A 209 23.67 -5.68 1.07
CA GLU A 209 22.64 -6.01 2.08
C GLU A 209 21.86 -4.74 2.48
N PRO A 210 20.52 -4.84 2.58
CA PRO A 210 19.70 -3.67 2.87
C PRO A 210 19.83 -3.26 4.33
N LEU A 211 19.95 -1.96 4.56
CA LEU A 211 20.09 -1.37 5.91
C LEU A 211 19.09 -0.24 6.10
N LEU A 212 18.62 -0.09 7.34
CA LEU A 212 17.81 1.07 7.72
C LEU A 212 18.68 2.32 7.74
N ASP A 213 18.26 3.36 7.05
CA ASP A 213 18.90 4.67 7.09
C ASP A 213 18.63 5.35 8.45
N ARG A 214 19.70 5.68 9.16
CA ARG A 214 19.61 6.33 10.48
C ARG A 214 19.12 7.76 10.37
N GLY A 215 19.53 8.49 9.33
CA GLY A 215 19.09 9.87 9.11
C GLY A 215 17.58 9.95 8.87
N LEU A 216 17.02 8.99 8.12
CA LEU A 216 15.58 8.87 7.93
C LEU A 216 14.86 8.56 9.25
N ALA A 217 15.39 7.61 10.04
CA ALA A 217 14.80 7.26 11.32
C ALA A 217 14.82 8.45 12.30
N ASP A 218 15.92 9.19 12.37
CA ASP A 218 16.06 10.37 13.21
C ASP A 218 15.12 11.52 12.76
N ALA A 219 14.98 11.73 11.45
CA ALA A 219 14.06 12.72 10.89
C ALA A 219 12.59 12.39 11.19
N LEU A 220 12.21 11.11 11.13
CA LEU A 220 10.87 10.64 11.50
C LEU A 220 10.56 10.90 12.97
N VAL A 221 11.46 10.49 13.87
CA VAL A 221 11.32 10.70 15.33
C VAL A 221 11.30 12.19 15.67
N GLY A 222 12.12 12.99 14.97
CA GLY A 222 12.16 14.45 15.15
C GLY A 222 10.96 15.18 14.56
N GLY A 223 10.18 14.54 13.69
CA GLY A 223 9.04 15.18 13.01
C GLY A 223 9.46 16.29 12.03
N ASP A 224 10.70 16.30 11.56
CA ASP A 224 11.25 17.30 10.64
C ASP A 224 10.98 16.92 9.18
N PRO A 225 10.05 17.61 8.48
CA PRO A 225 9.70 17.24 7.12
C PRO A 225 10.80 17.55 6.10
N ALA A 226 11.66 18.54 6.35
CA ALA A 226 12.76 18.86 5.44
C ALA A 226 13.87 17.80 5.53
N ALA A 227 14.24 17.40 6.74
CA ALA A 227 15.19 16.32 6.96
C ALA A 227 14.63 14.97 6.43
N LEU A 228 13.35 14.69 6.65
CA LEU A 228 12.70 13.51 6.11
C LEU A 228 12.71 13.51 4.58
N GLY A 229 12.37 14.64 3.95
CA GLY A 229 12.37 14.79 2.49
C GLY A 229 13.73 14.54 1.86
N ALA A 230 14.81 15.01 2.52
CA ALA A 230 16.18 14.79 2.08
C ALA A 230 16.66 13.33 2.26
N ALA A 231 16.02 12.57 3.18
CA ALA A 231 16.37 11.19 3.50
C ALA A 231 15.53 10.13 2.74
N LEU A 232 14.53 10.55 1.95
CA LEU A 232 13.70 9.62 1.19
C LEU A 232 14.51 8.85 0.15
N THR A 233 14.38 7.52 0.16
CA THR A 233 15.13 6.66 -0.77
C THR A 233 14.30 5.48 -1.28
N ASN A 234 14.57 5.08 -2.53
CA ASN A 234 13.97 3.89 -3.12
C ASN A 234 14.93 3.26 -4.13
N ASP A 235 15.50 2.11 -3.79
CA ASP A 235 16.46 1.41 -4.66
C ASP A 235 15.83 0.94 -5.97
N LEU A 236 14.52 0.71 -6.01
CA LEU A 236 13.80 0.37 -7.24
C LEU A 236 13.57 1.56 -8.17
N GLN A 237 13.83 2.80 -7.72
CA GLN A 237 13.51 3.99 -8.52
C GLN A 237 14.26 4.02 -9.85
N GLU A 238 15.55 3.71 -9.85
CA GLU A 238 16.35 3.68 -11.09
C GLU A 238 15.77 2.67 -12.11
N ALA A 239 15.36 1.50 -11.63
CA ALA A 239 14.72 0.48 -12.46
C ALA A 239 13.34 0.94 -12.98
N ALA A 240 12.53 1.58 -12.14
CA ALA A 240 11.25 2.14 -12.56
C ALA A 240 11.42 3.23 -13.61
N LEU A 241 12.40 4.12 -13.45
CA LEU A 241 12.73 5.17 -14.42
C LEU A 241 13.27 4.60 -15.74
N SER A 242 14.06 3.52 -15.70
CA SER A 242 14.53 2.80 -16.89
C SER A 242 13.37 2.25 -17.71
N LEU A 243 12.37 1.65 -17.05
CA LEU A 243 11.21 1.07 -17.71
C LEU A 243 10.15 2.11 -18.13
N LEU A 244 10.03 3.21 -17.38
CA LEU A 244 9.08 4.29 -17.65
C LEU A 244 9.75 5.66 -17.44
N PRO A 245 10.51 6.17 -18.44
CA PRO A 245 11.30 7.41 -18.31
C PRO A 245 10.46 8.68 -18.03
N GLU A 246 9.16 8.64 -18.32
CA GLU A 246 8.25 9.77 -18.02
C GLU A 246 8.17 10.10 -16.54
N LEU A 247 8.40 9.11 -15.66
CA LEU A 247 8.41 9.31 -14.21
C LEU A 247 9.50 10.30 -13.77
N GLU A 248 10.64 10.35 -14.48
CA GLU A 248 11.70 11.33 -14.19
C GLU A 248 11.21 12.76 -14.39
N ARG A 249 10.42 13.01 -15.44
CA ARG A 249 9.82 14.33 -15.71
C ARG A 249 8.82 14.69 -14.63
N THR A 250 8.00 13.72 -14.21
CA THR A 250 7.02 13.91 -13.13
C THR A 250 7.72 14.27 -11.81
N LEU A 251 8.78 13.52 -11.43
CA LEU A 251 9.58 13.80 -10.23
C LEU A 251 10.21 15.21 -10.29
N LYS A 252 10.82 15.59 -11.43
CA LYS A 252 11.41 16.92 -11.62
C LYS A 252 10.37 18.05 -11.55
N THR A 253 9.15 17.81 -12.06
CA THR A 253 8.06 18.81 -12.01
C THR A 253 7.67 19.11 -10.56
N GLY A 254 7.37 18.09 -9.75
CA GLY A 254 6.97 18.32 -8.36
C GLY A 254 8.11 18.86 -7.48
N ALA A 255 9.35 18.38 -7.69
CA ALA A 255 10.52 18.91 -7.00
C ALA A 255 10.76 20.39 -7.33
N GLY A 256 10.65 20.77 -8.61
CA GLY A 256 10.77 22.15 -9.07
C GLY A 256 9.66 23.08 -8.55
N ALA A 257 8.50 22.54 -8.20
CA ALA A 257 7.40 23.26 -7.56
C ALA A 257 7.53 23.43 -6.04
N GLY A 258 8.62 22.92 -5.44
CA GLY A 258 8.95 23.15 -4.04
C GLY A 258 8.65 21.98 -3.11
N ALA A 259 8.41 20.76 -3.60
CA ALA A 259 8.34 19.57 -2.75
C ALA A 259 9.64 19.42 -1.94
N LEU A 260 9.53 19.04 -0.67
CA LEU A 260 10.66 18.84 0.26
C LEU A 260 11.46 17.56 -0.06
N GLY A 261 10.79 16.59 -0.66
CA GLY A 261 11.37 15.36 -1.14
C GLY A 261 10.42 14.67 -2.11
N SER A 262 10.96 13.81 -2.97
CA SER A 262 10.16 13.09 -3.96
C SER A 262 10.77 11.74 -4.27
N LEU A 263 9.91 10.75 -4.55
CA LEU A 263 10.33 9.42 -4.97
C LEU A 263 9.21 8.71 -5.75
N VAL A 264 9.59 7.64 -6.43
CA VAL A 264 8.62 6.64 -6.92
C VAL A 264 8.16 5.79 -5.75
N SER A 265 6.85 5.63 -5.53
CA SER A 265 6.30 4.81 -4.44
C SER A 265 6.42 3.31 -4.76
N GLY A 266 7.19 2.58 -3.96
CA GLY A 266 7.44 1.15 -4.17
C GLY A 266 8.03 0.85 -5.55
N SER A 267 7.47 -0.11 -6.27
CA SER A 267 7.83 -0.37 -7.68
C SER A 267 7.22 0.63 -8.67
N GLY A 268 6.47 1.60 -8.17
CA GLY A 268 5.79 2.58 -8.99
C GLY A 268 4.48 2.07 -9.63
N PRO A 269 3.94 2.83 -10.59
CA PRO A 269 4.49 4.07 -11.20
C PRO A 269 4.04 5.38 -10.51
N THR A 270 3.38 5.34 -9.36
CA THR A 270 3.00 6.57 -8.66
C THR A 270 4.24 7.32 -8.15
N CYS A 271 4.32 8.62 -8.41
CA CYS A 271 5.32 9.49 -7.80
C CYS A 271 4.73 10.15 -6.55
N ALA A 272 5.47 10.10 -5.44
CA ALA A 272 5.08 10.69 -4.17
C ALA A 272 5.97 11.91 -3.86
N PHE A 273 5.34 12.97 -3.34
CA PHE A 273 5.97 14.24 -3.03
C PHE A 273 5.64 14.63 -1.60
N LEU A 274 6.64 14.77 -0.76
CA LEU A 274 6.48 15.30 0.58
C LEU A 274 6.39 16.83 0.51
N VAL A 275 5.31 17.40 1.02
CA VAL A 275 5.04 18.84 0.92
C VAL A 275 4.97 19.53 2.28
N GLY A 276 5.10 18.81 3.39
CA GLY A 276 5.16 19.42 4.72
C GLY A 276 4.81 18.47 5.83
N GLY A 277 4.75 18.98 7.05
CA GLY A 277 4.38 18.22 8.25
C GLY A 277 5.02 18.74 9.52
N GLY A 278 4.98 17.94 10.59
CA GLY A 278 5.53 18.34 11.88
C GLY A 278 4.92 19.64 12.42
N ASP A 279 5.79 20.52 12.88
CA ASP A 279 5.41 21.81 13.47
C ASP A 279 5.37 22.96 12.43
N GLU A 280 5.45 22.67 11.12
CA GLU A 280 5.34 23.71 10.10
C GLU A 280 3.98 24.43 10.17
N ARG A 281 3.98 25.74 9.87
CA ARG A 281 2.72 26.52 9.81
C ARG A 281 1.84 25.96 8.69
N GLU A 282 0.57 25.67 9.00
CA GLU A 282 -0.40 25.11 8.06
C GLU A 282 -0.51 25.93 6.76
N SER A 283 -0.43 27.27 6.83
CA SER A 283 -0.47 28.14 5.65
C SER A 283 0.70 27.92 4.69
N VAL A 284 1.91 27.64 5.21
CA VAL A 284 3.11 27.36 4.41
C VAL A 284 2.99 26.00 3.75
N VAL A 285 2.51 25.00 4.49
CA VAL A 285 2.28 23.65 3.96
C VAL A 285 1.21 23.67 2.87
N ALA A 286 0.08 24.35 3.11
CA ALA A 286 -1.02 24.46 2.15
C ALA A 286 -0.59 25.19 0.86
N GLU A 287 0.23 26.26 0.96
CA GLU A 287 0.75 26.97 -0.19
C GLU A 287 1.68 26.07 -1.03
N ARG A 288 2.59 25.35 -0.38
CA ARG A 288 3.48 24.39 -1.06
C ARG A 288 2.71 23.24 -1.69
N GLU A 289 1.73 22.67 -0.97
CA GLU A 289 0.84 21.62 -1.50
C GLU A 289 0.12 22.11 -2.77
N ALA A 290 -0.49 23.28 -2.72
CA ALA A 290 -1.19 23.86 -3.87
C ALA A 290 -0.27 24.10 -5.07
N ALA A 291 0.97 24.59 -4.83
CA ALA A 291 1.95 24.81 -5.89
C ALA A 291 2.37 23.51 -6.58
N VAL A 292 2.63 22.44 -5.78
CA VAL A 292 3.01 21.12 -6.31
C VAL A 292 1.84 20.48 -7.07
N VAL A 293 0.61 20.54 -6.54
CA VAL A 293 -0.60 20.04 -7.22
C VAL A 293 -0.78 20.77 -8.57
N ALA A 294 -0.78 22.10 -8.58
CA ALA A 294 -0.98 22.88 -9.81
C ALA A 294 0.09 22.59 -10.87
N ALA A 295 1.36 22.44 -10.47
CA ALA A 295 2.45 22.11 -11.38
C ALA A 295 2.28 20.71 -12.00
N LEU A 296 1.89 19.72 -11.21
CA LEU A 296 1.68 18.35 -11.67
C LEU A 296 0.45 18.25 -12.57
N GLU A 297 -0.68 18.83 -12.20
CA GLU A 297 -1.90 18.88 -13.04
C GLU A 297 -1.64 19.62 -14.37
N GLY A 298 -0.95 20.76 -14.32
CA GLY A 298 -0.60 21.55 -15.50
C GLY A 298 0.42 20.88 -16.42
N SER A 299 1.15 19.86 -15.96
CA SER A 299 2.19 19.18 -16.74
C SER A 299 1.65 18.23 -17.81
N GLY A 300 0.44 17.68 -17.63
CA GLY A 300 -0.13 16.64 -18.48
C GLY A 300 0.60 15.27 -18.38
N LEU A 301 1.46 15.10 -17.36
CA LEU A 301 2.27 13.87 -17.18
C LEU A 301 1.57 12.80 -16.32
N CYS A 302 0.52 13.16 -15.62
CA CYS A 302 -0.22 12.27 -14.73
C CYS A 302 -1.71 12.26 -15.07
N GLU A 303 -2.37 11.13 -14.82
CA GLU A 303 -3.81 10.97 -15.02
C GLU A 303 -4.60 11.69 -13.92
N GLN A 304 -4.06 11.67 -12.69
CA GLN A 304 -4.69 12.26 -11.52
C GLN A 304 -3.64 12.70 -10.51
N VAL A 305 -3.91 13.76 -9.78
CA VAL A 305 -3.14 14.20 -8.61
C VAL A 305 -4.04 14.08 -7.38
N VAL A 306 -3.55 13.44 -6.33
CA VAL A 306 -4.28 13.27 -5.07
C VAL A 306 -3.41 13.71 -3.89
N THR A 307 -4.04 14.26 -2.86
CA THR A 307 -3.37 14.67 -1.63
C THR A 307 -3.74 13.74 -0.49
N ALA A 308 -2.81 13.52 0.42
CA ALA A 308 -3.05 12.75 1.62
C ALA A 308 -2.13 13.22 2.76
N TYR A 309 -2.45 12.79 3.96
CA TYR A 309 -1.57 12.95 5.12
C TYR A 309 -1.32 11.58 5.77
N GLY A 310 -0.19 11.40 6.41
CA GLY A 310 0.15 10.32 7.34
C GLY A 310 0.53 10.96 8.67
N ASP A 311 0.50 10.27 9.69
CA ASP A 311 0.38 8.89 10.08
C ASP A 311 -1.10 8.51 10.31
N VAL A 312 -1.58 7.43 9.72
CA VAL A 312 -2.97 6.98 9.91
C VAL A 312 -3.02 5.52 10.36
N PRO A 313 -4.06 5.12 11.13
CA PRO A 313 -4.20 3.73 11.56
C PRO A 313 -4.41 2.79 10.37
N GLY A 314 -4.09 1.50 10.56
CA GLY A 314 -4.38 0.44 9.62
C GLY A 314 -5.86 0.11 9.46
N ALA A 315 -6.15 -1.10 9.02
CA ALA A 315 -7.52 -1.53 8.78
C ALA A 315 -8.41 -1.32 10.01
N THR A 316 -9.52 -0.61 9.85
CA THR A 316 -10.42 -0.19 10.93
C THR A 316 -11.86 -0.53 10.59
N VAL A 317 -12.58 -1.17 11.51
CA VAL A 317 -14.02 -1.44 11.38
C VAL A 317 -14.77 -0.12 11.54
N LEU A 318 -15.66 0.19 10.60
CA LEU A 318 -16.52 1.37 10.61
C LEU A 318 -17.84 1.08 11.34
#